data_1a261c7e4f3f3f5d7da2afd26cdaa527
#
_entry.id   1a261c7e4f3f3f5d7da2afd26cdaa527
#
_cell.length_a   1.000
_cell.length_b   1.000
_cell.length_c   1.000
_cell.angle_alpha   90.00
_cell.angle_beta   90.00
_cell.angle_gamma   90.00
#
_symmetry.space_group_name_H-M   'P 1'
#
loop_
_entity.id
_entity.type
_entity.pdbx_description
1 polymer ?
#
loop_
_entity_poly.entity_id
_entity_poly.type
_entity_poly.pdbx_seq_one_letter_code
_entity_poly.pdbx_strand_id
1 'polypeptide(L)'
;KEKETEHAIKLIKDTFQSMLATSLKLRRVTAPLFVQSGLGINDDLNGVEQPVRFVATGIGVQCEIVHSLAKWKRMKLAEMNEQPEYGIYTDMNAIRTSEQLDELHSLYVDQWDWEKVIDASHRTSLILHQHVQLIYQSLLNTEYIVCEHYPQVQPFLPKQIGFITAEELLQRYPDRSAKERENAIAKEMGAVFIQGIGACLSNGEAHDYRAPDYDDWTTVDGNAEGLNGDILIWYEPLQKAVEISSMGVRVDRVALEKQLQLTGHEDWKQYAYHDAILNDRLPLTIGGGIGQSRLCMLLLHKLHIGEVQASVWDEQMIYECKQKGIHILK
;
A
#
# COMPACT_ATOMS: atom_id res chain seq x y z
N LYS A 1 -1.30 -17.36 25.17
CA LYS A 1 -2.07 -16.42 24.30
C LYS A 1 -1.11 -15.60 23.44
N GLU A 2 -0.18 -14.81 24.00
CA GLU A 2 0.81 -14.03 23.24
C GLU A 2 1.69 -14.91 22.37
N LYS A 3 2.29 -15.97 22.92
CA LYS A 3 3.13 -16.92 22.18
C LYS A 3 2.40 -17.59 21.01
N GLU A 4 1.11 -17.85 21.12
CA GLU A 4 0.28 -18.36 20.01
C GLU A 4 0.09 -17.30 18.95
N THR A 5 -0.15 -16.03 19.36
CA THR A 5 -0.27 -14.90 18.44
C THR A 5 1.02 -14.72 17.63
N GLU A 6 2.18 -14.78 18.27
CA GLU A 6 3.48 -14.71 17.58
C GLU A 6 3.69 -15.86 16.57
N HIS A 7 3.29 -17.09 16.93
CA HIS A 7 3.32 -18.22 15.99
C HIS A 7 2.36 -18.00 14.80
N ALA A 8 1.18 -17.44 15.05
CA ALA A 8 0.20 -17.16 14.02
C ALA A 8 0.66 -16.03 13.09
N ILE A 9 1.27 -14.96 13.63
CA ILE A 9 1.90 -13.89 12.85
C ILE A 9 2.96 -14.47 11.91
N LYS A 10 3.83 -15.31 12.42
CA LYS A 10 4.85 -15.99 11.61
C LYS A 10 4.21 -16.81 10.49
N LEU A 11 3.20 -17.63 10.80
CA LEU A 11 2.49 -18.44 9.82
C LEU A 11 1.89 -17.57 8.71
N ILE A 12 1.20 -16.49 9.06
CA ILE A 12 0.59 -15.57 8.10
C ILE A 12 1.65 -14.95 7.21
N LYS A 13 2.71 -14.38 7.80
CA LYS A 13 3.76 -13.69 7.05
C LYS A 13 4.47 -14.64 6.08
N ASP A 14 4.89 -15.82 6.53
CA ASP A 14 5.59 -16.80 5.69
C ASP A 14 4.70 -17.33 4.56
N THR A 15 3.42 -17.58 4.85
CA THR A 15 2.46 -18.11 3.88
C THR A 15 2.13 -17.06 2.83
N PHE A 16 1.72 -15.86 3.26
CA PHE A 16 1.29 -14.81 2.33
C PHE A 16 2.42 -14.36 1.41
N GLN A 17 3.62 -14.07 1.94
CA GLN A 17 4.74 -13.65 1.11
C GLN A 17 5.14 -14.69 0.06
N SER A 18 5.07 -15.99 0.40
CA SER A 18 5.37 -17.07 -0.53
C SER A 18 4.32 -17.16 -1.65
N MET A 19 3.04 -17.04 -1.29
CA MET A 19 1.95 -17.04 -2.26
C MET A 19 1.99 -15.79 -3.16
N LEU A 20 2.21 -14.61 -2.59
CA LEU A 20 2.36 -13.37 -3.34
C LEU A 20 3.51 -13.45 -4.33
N ALA A 21 4.69 -13.89 -3.87
CA ALA A 21 5.88 -14.03 -4.70
C ALA A 21 5.65 -14.99 -5.87
N THR A 22 4.99 -16.12 -5.62
CA THR A 22 4.69 -17.11 -6.66
C THR A 22 3.64 -16.58 -7.66
N SER A 23 2.55 -15.99 -7.15
CA SER A 23 1.44 -15.51 -7.98
C SER A 23 1.86 -14.37 -8.92
N LEU A 24 2.69 -13.46 -8.43
CA LEU A 24 3.15 -12.29 -9.19
C LEU A 24 4.52 -12.50 -9.86
N LYS A 25 5.19 -13.64 -9.65
CA LYS A 25 6.54 -13.95 -10.15
C LYS A 25 7.59 -12.97 -9.62
N LEU A 26 7.61 -12.79 -8.31
CA LEU A 26 8.50 -11.84 -7.63
C LEU A 26 9.69 -12.54 -6.98
N ARG A 27 10.85 -11.90 -7.06
CA ARG A 27 12.06 -12.29 -6.33
C ARG A 27 12.23 -11.40 -5.09
N ARG A 28 12.51 -12.00 -3.94
CA ARG A 28 12.82 -11.20 -2.76
C ARG A 28 14.18 -10.52 -2.91
N VAL A 29 14.25 -9.23 -2.60
CA VAL A 29 15.48 -8.45 -2.56
C VAL A 29 15.64 -7.76 -1.21
N THR A 30 16.86 -7.38 -0.87
CA THR A 30 17.14 -6.49 0.26
C THR A 30 16.88 -5.05 -0.14
N ALA A 31 16.28 -4.26 0.74
CA ALA A 31 15.99 -2.86 0.51
C ALA A 31 16.59 -1.99 1.62
N PRO A 32 16.81 -0.69 1.36
CA PRO A 32 17.31 0.23 2.37
C PRO A 32 16.20 0.57 3.39
N LEU A 33 16.58 0.68 4.68
CA LEU A 33 15.76 1.28 5.72
C LEU A 33 15.75 2.82 5.59
N PHE A 34 16.84 3.39 5.11
CA PHE A 34 17.02 4.83 4.94
C PHE A 34 17.80 5.12 3.65
N VAL A 35 17.63 6.31 3.13
CA VAL A 35 18.30 6.81 1.93
C VAL A 35 18.95 8.16 2.24
N GLN A 36 19.88 8.59 1.38
CA GLN A 36 20.42 9.94 1.46
C GLN A 36 19.31 10.96 1.18
N SER A 37 19.24 12.00 2.01
CA SER A 37 18.26 13.08 1.85
C SER A 37 18.51 13.91 0.58
N GLY A 38 17.44 14.42 -0.02
CA GLY A 38 17.51 15.36 -1.15
C GLY A 38 17.72 14.71 -2.51
N LEU A 39 17.65 13.39 -2.63
CA LEU A 39 17.78 12.69 -3.92
C LEU A 39 16.43 12.50 -4.67
N GLY A 40 15.31 12.87 -4.07
CA GLY A 40 13.99 12.68 -4.65
C GLY A 40 13.54 11.21 -4.74
N ILE A 41 14.23 10.30 -4.02
CA ILE A 41 13.94 8.85 -4.01
C ILE A 41 12.89 8.51 -2.96
N ASN A 42 12.95 9.19 -1.79
CA ASN A 42 11.95 9.00 -0.75
C ASN A 42 10.61 9.59 -1.16
N ASP A 43 9.53 9.16 -0.51
CA ASP A 43 8.19 9.66 -0.74
C ASP A 43 7.91 10.80 0.25
N ASP A 44 7.36 11.91 -0.23
CA ASP A 44 6.90 13.00 0.62
C ASP A 44 5.46 12.76 1.14
N LEU A 45 4.88 11.60 0.83
CA LEU A 45 3.50 11.21 1.16
C LEU A 45 2.51 12.27 0.66
N ASN A 46 1.89 12.99 1.61
CA ASN A 46 0.97 14.09 1.31
C ASN A 46 1.67 15.47 1.24
N GLY A 47 3.00 15.52 1.21
CA GLY A 47 3.80 16.75 1.20
C GLY A 47 3.89 17.48 2.55
N VAL A 48 3.22 16.98 3.58
CA VAL A 48 3.19 17.58 4.93
C VAL A 48 4.05 16.79 5.91
N GLU A 49 4.07 15.46 5.78
CA GLU A 49 4.83 14.60 6.67
C GLU A 49 6.34 14.73 6.44
N GLN A 50 7.07 14.91 7.55
CA GLN A 50 8.52 14.98 7.51
C GLN A 50 9.12 13.62 7.87
N PRO A 51 10.02 13.07 7.06
CA PRO A 51 10.72 11.83 7.40
C PRO A 51 11.65 12.04 8.60
N VAL A 52 11.91 10.97 9.33
CA VAL A 52 12.95 10.97 10.36
C VAL A 52 14.30 11.14 9.69
N ARG A 53 15.00 12.23 10.02
CA ARG A 53 16.32 12.56 9.48
C ARG A 53 17.41 12.41 10.53
N PHE A 54 18.58 11.96 10.08
CA PHE A 54 19.77 11.86 10.91
C PHE A 54 21.04 12.08 10.08
N VAL A 55 22.12 12.41 10.75
CA VAL A 55 23.44 12.53 10.10
C VAL A 55 24.22 11.25 10.35
N ALA A 56 24.61 10.57 9.27
CA ALA A 56 25.54 9.45 9.32
C ALA A 56 26.96 10.00 9.53
N THR A 57 27.36 10.19 10.79
CA THR A 57 28.59 10.93 11.16
C THR A 57 29.85 10.33 10.60
N GLY A 58 29.90 8.98 10.39
CA GLY A 58 31.06 8.31 9.82
C GLY A 58 31.36 8.67 8.36
N ILE A 59 30.37 9.17 7.63
CA ILE A 59 30.50 9.56 6.21
C ILE A 59 30.07 11.01 5.94
N GLY A 60 29.58 11.72 6.96
CA GLY A 60 29.18 13.12 6.86
C GLY A 60 27.91 13.38 6.00
N VAL A 61 27.04 12.38 5.83
CA VAL A 61 25.88 12.45 4.95
C VAL A 61 24.59 12.52 5.76
N GLN A 62 23.69 13.41 5.37
CA GLN A 62 22.33 13.45 5.92
C GLN A 62 21.48 12.34 5.26
N CYS A 63 20.82 11.55 6.09
CA CYS A 63 19.96 10.46 5.68
C CYS A 63 18.56 10.66 6.21
N GLU A 64 17.59 9.99 5.60
CA GLU A 64 16.20 9.94 6.05
C GLU A 64 15.65 8.52 5.94
N ILE A 65 14.86 8.10 6.95
CA ILE A 65 14.16 6.83 6.93
C ILE A 65 13.09 6.89 5.84
N VAL A 66 12.95 5.82 5.07
CA VAL A 66 12.00 5.79 3.95
C VAL A 66 10.55 5.84 4.46
N HIS A 67 9.71 6.57 3.73
CA HIS A 67 8.25 6.53 3.86
C HIS A 67 7.62 5.52 2.89
N SER A 68 8.26 5.29 1.75
CA SER A 68 7.87 4.35 0.70
C SER A 68 9.10 3.93 -0.09
N LEU A 69 9.04 2.75 -0.68
CA LEU A 69 10.07 2.24 -1.61
C LEU A 69 9.60 2.23 -3.07
N ALA A 70 8.49 2.88 -3.40
CA ALA A 70 7.91 2.85 -4.75
C ALA A 70 8.92 3.25 -5.82
N LYS A 71 9.60 4.39 -5.64
CA LYS A 71 10.62 4.90 -6.57
C LYS A 71 11.88 4.02 -6.57
N TRP A 72 12.35 3.64 -5.40
CA TRP A 72 13.53 2.78 -5.24
C TRP A 72 13.36 1.43 -5.93
N LYS A 73 12.21 0.78 -5.78
CA LYS A 73 11.95 -0.54 -6.41
C LYS A 73 12.03 -0.48 -7.92
N ARG A 74 11.47 0.56 -8.54
CA ARG A 74 11.51 0.75 -9.99
C ARG A 74 12.95 0.97 -10.49
N MET A 75 13.74 1.78 -9.76
CA MET A 75 15.17 1.96 -10.04
C MET A 75 15.94 0.64 -9.89
N LYS A 76 15.61 -0.15 -8.86
CA LYS A 76 16.24 -1.44 -8.62
C LYS A 76 15.96 -2.45 -9.74
N LEU A 77 14.76 -2.47 -10.28
CA LEU A 77 14.42 -3.30 -11.46
C LEU A 77 15.23 -2.91 -12.69
N ALA A 78 15.45 -1.61 -12.92
CA ALA A 78 16.30 -1.12 -13.99
C ALA A 78 17.77 -1.56 -13.79
N GLU A 79 18.30 -1.40 -12.58
CA GLU A 79 19.65 -1.83 -12.23
C GLU A 79 19.87 -3.33 -12.43
N MET A 80 18.85 -4.14 -12.12
CA MET A 80 18.87 -5.59 -12.30
C MET A 80 18.61 -6.02 -13.75
N ASN A 81 18.26 -5.09 -14.64
CA ASN A 81 17.83 -5.38 -16.00
C ASN A 81 16.72 -6.44 -16.04
N GLU A 82 15.72 -6.30 -15.15
CA GLU A 82 14.65 -7.29 -15.01
C GLU A 82 13.73 -7.30 -16.25
N GLN A 83 13.27 -8.47 -16.62
CA GLN A 83 12.47 -8.68 -17.82
C GLN A 83 10.96 -8.48 -17.53
N PRO A 84 10.16 -8.13 -18.55
CA PRO A 84 8.69 -8.09 -18.42
C PRO A 84 8.12 -9.38 -17.81
N GLU A 85 7.05 -9.25 -17.05
CA GLU A 85 6.37 -10.32 -16.31
C GLU A 85 7.09 -10.80 -15.03
N TYR A 86 8.30 -10.31 -14.74
CA TYR A 86 9.01 -10.58 -13.51
C TYR A 86 9.19 -9.33 -12.67
N GLY A 87 9.38 -9.51 -11.37
CA GLY A 87 9.52 -8.41 -10.45
C GLY A 87 10.26 -8.75 -9.17
N ILE A 88 10.19 -7.82 -8.25
CA ILE A 88 10.80 -7.92 -6.91
C ILE A 88 9.78 -7.64 -5.82
N TYR A 89 10.04 -8.16 -4.63
CA TYR A 89 9.40 -7.70 -3.41
C TYR A 89 10.42 -7.60 -2.26
N THR A 90 10.08 -6.83 -1.27
CA THR A 90 10.91 -6.63 -0.08
C THR A 90 10.06 -6.33 1.14
N ASP A 91 10.66 -6.46 2.32
CA ASP A 91 10.09 -5.93 3.55
C ASP A 91 10.44 -4.43 3.64
N MET A 92 9.44 -3.55 3.61
CA MET A 92 9.58 -2.12 3.83
C MET A 92 9.18 -1.81 5.27
N ASN A 93 10.01 -1.02 5.93
CA ASN A 93 9.76 -0.52 7.28
C ASN A 93 9.86 1.00 7.26
N ALA A 94 8.82 1.67 7.72
CA ALA A 94 8.74 3.13 7.75
C ALA A 94 8.35 3.63 9.13
N ILE A 95 8.68 4.89 9.41
CA ILE A 95 8.27 5.60 10.62
C ILE A 95 7.49 6.85 10.19
N ARG A 96 6.25 6.95 10.64
CA ARG A 96 5.37 8.09 10.43
C ARG A 96 5.22 8.88 11.73
N THR A 97 5.99 9.94 11.88
CA THR A 97 6.09 10.69 13.12
C THR A 97 4.83 11.48 13.47
N SER A 98 4.02 11.85 12.46
CA SER A 98 2.80 12.64 12.59
C SER A 98 1.52 11.80 12.56
N GLU A 99 1.64 10.46 12.55
CA GLU A 99 0.48 9.57 12.49
C GLU A 99 -0.41 9.72 13.72
N GLN A 100 -1.70 9.83 13.51
CA GLN A 100 -2.68 9.76 14.58
C GLN A 100 -2.94 8.31 14.93
N LEU A 101 -2.54 7.92 16.14
CA LEU A 101 -2.68 6.54 16.60
C LEU A 101 -4.15 6.21 16.84
N ASP A 102 -4.57 5.10 16.32
CA ASP A 102 -5.87 4.48 16.57
C ASP A 102 -5.76 2.95 16.51
N GLU A 103 -6.87 2.24 16.40
CA GLU A 103 -6.89 0.79 16.31
C GLU A 103 -6.22 0.21 15.05
N LEU A 104 -6.06 1.03 13.98
CA LEU A 104 -5.50 0.62 12.69
C LEU A 104 -4.15 1.28 12.36
N HIS A 105 -3.79 2.37 13.06
CA HIS A 105 -2.63 3.20 12.74
C HIS A 105 -1.59 3.16 13.85
N SER A 106 -0.33 2.95 13.44
CA SER A 106 0.86 2.92 14.27
C SER A 106 1.91 3.88 13.70
N LEU A 107 2.80 4.38 14.57
CA LEU A 107 3.99 5.12 14.12
C LEU A 107 4.91 4.26 13.24
N TYR A 108 4.89 2.95 13.44
CA TYR A 108 5.66 1.98 12.67
C TYR A 108 4.79 1.34 11.59
N VAL A 109 5.23 1.42 10.34
CA VAL A 109 4.56 0.82 9.17
C VAL A 109 5.45 -0.27 8.61
N ASP A 110 4.90 -1.47 8.44
CA ASP A 110 5.53 -2.60 7.81
C ASP A 110 4.72 -3.08 6.60
N GLN A 111 5.37 -3.23 5.46
CA GLN A 111 4.71 -3.65 4.21
C GLN A 111 5.53 -4.71 3.48
N TRP A 112 4.85 -5.60 2.74
CA TRP A 112 5.46 -6.22 1.58
C TRP A 112 5.32 -5.24 0.41
N ASP A 113 6.42 -4.63 0.07
CA ASP A 113 6.52 -3.71 -1.07
C ASP A 113 6.94 -4.51 -2.30
N TRP A 114 6.16 -4.44 -3.37
CA TRP A 114 6.41 -5.18 -4.59
C TRP A 114 6.39 -4.27 -5.82
N GLU A 115 7.11 -4.68 -6.87
CA GLU A 115 7.19 -3.98 -8.15
C GLU A 115 7.48 -4.99 -9.25
N LYS A 116 6.78 -4.89 -10.38
CA LYS A 116 6.88 -5.82 -11.50
C LYS A 116 7.00 -5.07 -12.81
N VAL A 117 7.91 -5.51 -13.69
CA VAL A 117 8.04 -4.96 -15.04
C VAL A 117 6.88 -5.40 -15.92
N ILE A 118 6.32 -4.45 -16.67
CA ILE A 118 5.25 -4.68 -17.63
C ILE A 118 5.59 -4.08 -18.99
N ASP A 119 4.94 -4.59 -20.05
CA ASP A 119 5.00 -3.99 -21.37
C ASP A 119 4.04 -2.78 -21.47
N ALA A 120 4.27 -1.92 -22.46
CA ALA A 120 3.42 -0.76 -22.72
C ALA A 120 1.95 -1.12 -22.98
N SER A 121 1.70 -2.25 -23.65
CA SER A 121 0.36 -2.78 -23.89
C SER A 121 -0.38 -3.23 -22.62
N HIS A 122 0.34 -3.41 -21.52
CA HIS A 122 -0.19 -3.83 -20.22
C HIS A 122 -0.57 -2.66 -19.31
N ARG A 123 -0.46 -1.42 -19.78
CA ARG A 123 -0.92 -0.23 -19.04
C ARG A 123 -2.44 -0.04 -19.17
N THR A 124 -3.21 -0.94 -18.58
CA THR A 124 -4.68 -0.97 -18.69
C THR A 124 -5.33 -1.36 -17.36
N SER A 125 -6.59 -0.97 -17.19
CA SER A 125 -7.43 -1.38 -16.05
C SER A 125 -7.56 -2.91 -15.97
N LEU A 126 -7.60 -3.59 -17.12
CA LEU A 126 -7.67 -5.06 -17.16
C LEU A 126 -6.46 -5.70 -16.45
N ILE A 127 -5.26 -5.24 -16.76
CA ILE A 127 -4.02 -5.75 -16.15
C ILE A 127 -3.95 -5.37 -14.67
N LEU A 128 -4.35 -4.15 -14.32
CA LEU A 128 -4.47 -3.74 -12.92
C LEU A 128 -5.40 -4.68 -12.15
N HIS A 129 -6.61 -4.93 -12.65
CA HIS A 129 -7.59 -5.81 -12.01
C HIS A 129 -7.09 -7.26 -11.90
N GLN A 130 -6.37 -7.77 -12.89
CA GLN A 130 -5.76 -9.10 -12.82
C GLN A 130 -4.76 -9.21 -11.66
N HIS A 131 -3.92 -8.19 -11.46
CA HIS A 131 -2.99 -8.17 -10.34
C HIS A 131 -3.71 -8.08 -8.99
N VAL A 132 -4.77 -7.28 -8.89
CA VAL A 132 -5.64 -7.23 -7.71
C VAL A 132 -6.22 -8.60 -7.40
N GLN A 133 -6.74 -9.31 -8.40
CA GLN A 133 -7.30 -10.66 -8.22
C GLN A 133 -6.25 -11.67 -7.76
N LEU A 134 -5.02 -11.62 -8.27
CA LEU A 134 -3.92 -12.50 -7.84
C LEU A 134 -3.51 -12.24 -6.38
N ILE A 135 -3.45 -10.97 -5.97
CA ILE A 135 -3.19 -10.58 -4.58
C ILE A 135 -4.33 -11.07 -3.69
N TYR A 136 -5.56 -10.84 -4.10
CA TYR A 136 -6.72 -11.25 -3.33
C TYR A 136 -6.83 -12.77 -3.20
N GLN A 137 -6.50 -13.52 -4.24
CA GLN A 137 -6.42 -14.99 -4.15
C GLN A 137 -5.34 -15.46 -3.18
N SER A 138 -4.20 -14.77 -3.13
CA SER A 138 -3.15 -15.07 -2.14
C SER A 138 -3.64 -14.82 -0.71
N LEU A 139 -4.49 -13.80 -0.52
CA LEU A 139 -5.17 -13.51 0.74
C LEU A 139 -6.11 -14.63 1.16
N LEU A 140 -7.02 -15.06 0.27
CA LEU A 140 -7.96 -16.14 0.52
C LEU A 140 -7.26 -17.45 0.87
N ASN A 141 -6.19 -17.79 0.15
CA ASN A 141 -5.41 -18.98 0.43
C ASN A 141 -4.70 -18.90 1.79
N THR A 142 -4.23 -17.71 2.18
CA THR A 142 -3.63 -17.48 3.50
C THR A 142 -4.68 -17.60 4.61
N GLU A 143 -5.86 -17.02 4.45
CA GLU A 143 -6.98 -17.17 5.38
C GLU A 143 -7.32 -18.65 5.59
N TYR A 144 -7.43 -19.41 4.50
CA TYR A 144 -7.69 -20.86 4.57
C TYR A 144 -6.65 -21.58 5.43
N ILE A 145 -5.36 -21.33 5.19
CA ILE A 145 -4.26 -21.95 5.98
C ILE A 145 -4.33 -21.54 7.46
N VAL A 146 -4.65 -20.29 7.76
CA VAL A 146 -4.82 -19.80 9.14
C VAL A 146 -5.96 -20.54 9.83
N CYS A 147 -7.11 -20.68 9.18
CA CYS A 147 -8.28 -21.36 9.74
C CYS A 147 -8.03 -22.86 9.97
N GLU A 148 -7.27 -23.52 9.09
CA GLU A 148 -6.86 -24.92 9.28
C GLU A 148 -5.95 -25.11 10.49
N HIS A 149 -5.03 -24.16 10.75
CA HIS A 149 -4.12 -24.22 11.89
C HIS A 149 -4.74 -23.74 13.20
N TYR A 150 -5.70 -22.83 13.11
CA TYR A 150 -6.40 -22.19 14.24
C TYR A 150 -7.90 -22.29 14.07
N PRO A 151 -8.52 -23.44 14.36
CA PRO A 151 -9.96 -23.71 14.12
C PRO A 151 -10.92 -22.74 14.84
N GLN A 152 -10.44 -21.98 15.82
CA GLN A 152 -11.20 -20.92 16.48
C GLN A 152 -11.32 -19.65 15.64
N VAL A 153 -10.46 -19.47 14.62
CA VAL A 153 -10.54 -18.39 13.64
C VAL A 153 -11.48 -18.83 12.53
N GLN A 154 -12.50 -18.03 12.24
CA GLN A 154 -13.47 -18.33 11.19
C GLN A 154 -13.15 -17.50 9.93
N PRO A 155 -13.28 -18.10 8.72
CA PRO A 155 -13.07 -17.35 7.49
C PRO A 155 -14.17 -16.28 7.34
N PHE A 156 -13.80 -15.10 6.85
CA PHE A 156 -14.73 -13.98 6.66
C PHE A 156 -14.60 -13.29 5.32
N LEU A 157 -13.49 -13.54 4.60
CA LEU A 157 -13.25 -12.93 3.30
C LEU A 157 -14.26 -13.45 2.25
N PRO A 158 -14.91 -12.58 1.46
CA PRO A 158 -15.76 -13.02 0.36
C PRO A 158 -14.93 -13.74 -0.71
N LYS A 159 -15.57 -14.67 -1.42
CA LYS A 159 -14.89 -15.48 -2.47
C LYS A 159 -14.32 -14.67 -3.62
N GLN A 160 -14.83 -13.45 -3.84
CA GLN A 160 -14.42 -12.56 -4.92
C GLN A 160 -14.35 -11.14 -4.39
N ILE A 161 -13.39 -10.38 -4.91
CA ILE A 161 -13.28 -8.95 -4.68
C ILE A 161 -14.12 -8.20 -5.71
N GLY A 162 -14.86 -7.16 -5.26
CA GLY A 162 -15.58 -6.25 -6.14
C GLY A 162 -14.65 -5.17 -6.72
N PHE A 163 -15.12 -4.52 -7.79
CA PHE A 163 -14.41 -3.40 -8.42
C PHE A 163 -15.38 -2.24 -8.60
N ILE A 164 -14.91 -1.03 -8.32
CA ILE A 164 -15.65 0.22 -8.54
C ILE A 164 -14.64 1.33 -8.78
N THR A 165 -14.99 2.33 -9.62
CA THR A 165 -14.17 3.53 -9.74
C THR A 165 -14.51 4.55 -8.65
N ALA A 166 -13.57 5.46 -8.35
CA ALA A 166 -13.81 6.54 -7.39
C ALA A 166 -14.96 7.45 -7.85
N GLU A 167 -15.10 7.67 -9.17
CA GLU A 167 -16.19 8.45 -9.75
C GLU A 167 -17.55 7.72 -9.58
N GLU A 168 -17.65 6.44 -9.93
CA GLU A 168 -18.88 5.65 -9.72
C GLU A 168 -19.26 5.62 -8.23
N LEU A 169 -18.27 5.55 -7.35
CA LEU A 169 -18.50 5.56 -5.90
C LEU A 169 -19.02 6.93 -5.42
N LEU A 170 -18.50 8.03 -5.97
CA LEU A 170 -19.03 9.38 -5.73
C LEU A 170 -20.48 9.49 -6.19
N GLN A 171 -20.78 9.06 -7.42
CA GLN A 171 -22.14 9.12 -7.99
C GLN A 171 -23.14 8.27 -7.17
N ARG A 172 -22.68 7.15 -6.62
CA ARG A 172 -23.51 6.26 -5.80
C ARG A 172 -23.83 6.85 -4.43
N TYR A 173 -22.92 7.61 -3.83
CA TYR A 173 -23.05 8.20 -2.51
C TYR A 173 -22.59 9.68 -2.52
N PRO A 174 -23.27 10.56 -3.24
CA PRO A 174 -22.80 11.93 -3.48
C PRO A 174 -22.69 12.80 -2.21
N ASP A 175 -23.52 12.52 -1.22
CA ASP A 175 -23.60 13.30 0.03
C ASP A 175 -22.66 12.78 1.15
N ARG A 176 -21.87 11.76 0.85
CA ARG A 176 -20.94 11.15 1.84
C ARG A 176 -19.51 11.60 1.61
N SER A 177 -18.75 11.71 2.69
CA SER A 177 -17.28 11.85 2.61
C SER A 177 -16.63 10.62 1.97
N ALA A 178 -15.38 10.75 1.49
CA ALA A 178 -14.64 9.64 0.90
C ALA A 178 -14.62 8.42 1.84
N LYS A 179 -14.30 8.63 3.12
CA LYS A 179 -14.25 7.54 4.12
C LYS A 179 -15.60 6.88 4.38
N GLU A 180 -16.68 7.64 4.37
CA GLU A 180 -18.03 7.08 4.50
C GLU A 180 -18.44 6.30 3.26
N ARG A 181 -18.00 6.72 2.06
CA ARG A 181 -18.19 5.98 0.80
C ARG A 181 -17.46 4.66 0.83
N GLU A 182 -16.19 4.65 1.27
CA GLU A 182 -15.39 3.43 1.44
C GLU A 182 -16.08 2.44 2.41
N ASN A 183 -16.50 2.91 3.57
CA ASN A 183 -17.21 2.09 4.55
C ASN A 183 -18.50 1.50 3.98
N ALA A 184 -19.27 2.27 3.23
CA ALA A 184 -20.54 1.83 2.65
C ALA A 184 -20.32 0.73 1.61
N ILE A 185 -19.39 0.93 0.67
CA ILE A 185 -19.15 -0.03 -0.40
C ILE A 185 -18.43 -1.28 0.10
N ALA A 186 -17.47 -1.14 1.02
CA ALA A 186 -16.82 -2.29 1.64
C ALA A 186 -17.79 -3.13 2.45
N LYS A 187 -18.72 -2.50 3.19
CA LYS A 187 -19.78 -3.21 3.92
C LYS A 187 -20.70 -4.00 2.99
N GLU A 188 -21.01 -3.46 1.82
CA GLU A 188 -21.86 -4.11 0.83
C GLU A 188 -21.18 -5.29 0.15
N MET A 189 -19.91 -5.10 -0.27
CA MET A 189 -19.18 -6.07 -1.08
C MET A 189 -18.30 -7.03 -0.25
N GLY A 190 -18.01 -6.68 1.01
CA GLY A 190 -17.07 -7.41 1.88
C GLY A 190 -15.60 -7.15 1.54
N ALA A 191 -15.24 -7.13 0.27
CA ALA A 191 -13.93 -6.73 -0.24
C ALA A 191 -14.11 -5.99 -1.56
N VAL A 192 -13.39 -4.89 -1.75
CA VAL A 192 -13.51 -4.03 -2.94
C VAL A 192 -12.19 -3.39 -3.30
N PHE A 193 -11.93 -3.25 -4.60
CA PHE A 193 -10.89 -2.41 -5.16
C PHE A 193 -11.52 -1.12 -5.67
N ILE A 194 -11.08 0.02 -5.16
CA ILE A 194 -11.52 1.34 -5.61
C ILE A 194 -10.44 1.86 -6.54
N GLN A 195 -10.76 2.00 -7.83
CA GLN A 195 -9.84 2.46 -8.85
C GLN A 195 -9.95 3.98 -9.07
N GLY A 196 -8.82 4.62 -9.44
CA GLY A 196 -8.79 6.02 -9.84
C GLY A 196 -8.72 6.98 -8.64
N ILE A 197 -7.82 6.69 -7.70
CA ILE A 197 -7.58 7.54 -6.54
C ILE A 197 -6.47 8.55 -6.86
N GLY A 198 -6.74 9.82 -6.61
CA GLY A 198 -5.84 10.95 -6.91
C GLY A 198 -6.33 11.86 -8.02
N ALA A 199 -7.12 11.34 -8.98
CA ALA A 199 -7.74 12.15 -10.01
C ALA A 199 -8.86 13.06 -9.44
N CYS A 200 -9.08 14.21 -10.10
CA CYS A 200 -10.17 15.12 -9.76
C CYS A 200 -11.50 14.53 -10.23
N LEU A 201 -12.42 14.31 -9.31
CA LEU A 201 -13.75 13.78 -9.61
C LEU A 201 -14.70 14.88 -10.09
N SER A 202 -15.91 14.49 -10.54
CA SER A 202 -16.92 15.40 -11.06
C SER A 202 -17.40 16.48 -10.07
N ASN A 203 -17.18 16.29 -8.78
CA ASN A 203 -17.45 17.29 -7.74
C ASN A 203 -16.30 18.30 -7.54
N GLY A 204 -15.18 18.17 -8.27
CA GLY A 204 -14.02 19.05 -8.17
C GLY A 204 -13.00 18.65 -7.12
N GLU A 205 -13.18 17.53 -6.42
CA GLU A 205 -12.28 17.02 -5.39
C GLU A 205 -11.72 15.64 -5.79
N ALA A 206 -10.53 15.29 -5.33
CA ALA A 206 -10.05 13.92 -5.43
C ALA A 206 -10.70 13.04 -4.34
N HIS A 207 -10.79 11.73 -4.59
CA HIS A 207 -11.24 10.78 -3.56
C HIS A 207 -10.29 10.79 -2.36
N ASP A 208 -8.98 10.73 -2.64
CA ASP A 208 -7.90 10.86 -1.69
C ASP A 208 -6.65 11.41 -2.39
N TYR A 209 -5.69 11.93 -1.63
CA TYR A 209 -4.43 12.43 -2.17
C TYR A 209 -3.53 11.28 -2.66
N ARG A 210 -2.81 11.53 -3.77
CA ARG A 210 -1.73 10.66 -4.26
C ARG A 210 -0.56 11.51 -4.73
N ALA A 211 0.65 11.07 -4.38
CA ALA A 211 1.86 11.69 -4.88
C ALA A 211 1.90 11.63 -6.42
N PRO A 212 2.49 12.66 -7.08
CA PRO A 212 2.41 12.75 -8.54
C PRO A 212 3.42 11.87 -9.28
N ASP A 213 4.31 11.17 -8.59
CA ASP A 213 5.54 10.69 -9.21
C ASP A 213 5.74 9.17 -9.19
N TYR A 214 4.75 8.39 -8.76
CA TYR A 214 4.84 6.94 -8.90
C TYR A 214 3.56 6.30 -9.45
N ASP A 215 2.38 6.43 -8.85
CA ASP A 215 1.15 5.86 -9.40
C ASP A 215 0.55 6.75 -10.50
N ASP A 216 0.09 6.12 -11.59
CA ASP A 216 -0.62 6.80 -12.67
C ASP A 216 -2.10 6.96 -12.32
N TRP A 217 -2.46 8.15 -11.90
CA TRP A 217 -3.85 8.52 -11.58
C TRP A 217 -4.49 9.44 -12.63
N THR A 218 -3.86 9.62 -13.82
CA THR A 218 -4.33 10.52 -14.88
C THR A 218 -4.60 9.86 -16.23
N THR A 219 -4.18 8.62 -16.43
CA THR A 219 -4.48 7.88 -17.66
C THR A 219 -5.93 7.43 -17.65
N VAL A 220 -6.65 7.73 -18.73
CA VAL A 220 -8.04 7.29 -18.93
C VAL A 220 -8.05 5.94 -19.64
N ASP A 221 -8.75 4.96 -19.08
CA ASP A 221 -8.97 3.65 -19.68
C ASP A 221 -10.45 3.24 -19.48
N GLY A 222 -11.21 3.24 -20.56
CA GLY A 222 -12.66 3.05 -20.50
C GLY A 222 -13.36 4.14 -19.70
N ASN A 223 -14.06 3.76 -18.66
CA ASN A 223 -14.78 4.68 -17.75
C ASN A 223 -13.94 5.11 -16.55
N ALA A 224 -12.73 4.60 -16.40
CA ALA A 224 -11.86 4.90 -15.28
C ALA A 224 -10.84 5.99 -15.67
N GLU A 225 -10.65 6.97 -14.81
CA GLU A 225 -9.49 7.85 -14.80
C GLU A 225 -8.55 7.40 -13.69
N GLY A 226 -7.31 7.04 -14.04
CA GLY A 226 -6.32 6.45 -13.16
C GLY A 226 -6.21 4.92 -13.27
N LEU A 227 -4.97 4.46 -13.29
CA LEU A 227 -4.59 3.04 -13.31
C LEU A 227 -4.03 2.60 -11.94
N ASN A 228 -4.59 3.15 -10.87
CA ASN A 228 -4.20 2.88 -9.49
C ASN A 228 -5.45 2.70 -8.63
N GLY A 229 -5.26 2.28 -7.39
CA GLY A 229 -6.35 2.17 -6.44
C GLY A 229 -5.97 1.40 -5.19
N ASP A 230 -6.96 1.21 -4.31
CA ASP A 230 -6.78 0.60 -3.01
C ASP A 230 -7.68 -0.63 -2.84
N ILE A 231 -7.13 -1.67 -2.22
CA ILE A 231 -7.88 -2.85 -1.78
C ILE A 231 -8.37 -2.60 -0.36
N LEU A 232 -9.69 -2.58 -0.21
CA LEU A 232 -10.36 -2.43 1.09
C LEU A 232 -11.13 -3.69 1.45
N ILE A 233 -11.08 -4.04 2.72
CA ILE A 233 -11.84 -5.17 3.29
C ILE A 233 -12.75 -4.63 4.39
N TRP A 234 -14.02 -5.03 4.36
CA TRP A 234 -14.92 -4.75 5.47
C TRP A 234 -14.51 -5.57 6.69
N TYR A 235 -14.23 -4.88 7.78
CA TYR A 235 -13.84 -5.52 9.01
C TYR A 235 -14.94 -5.37 10.07
N GLU A 236 -15.77 -6.42 10.16
CA GLU A 236 -16.93 -6.44 11.03
C GLU A 236 -16.63 -6.13 12.51
N PRO A 237 -15.51 -6.62 13.11
CA PRO A 237 -15.21 -6.32 14.52
C PRO A 237 -15.05 -4.83 14.82
N LEU A 238 -14.59 -4.03 13.86
CA LEU A 238 -14.44 -2.58 14.00
C LEU A 238 -15.53 -1.78 13.27
N GLN A 239 -16.43 -2.43 12.53
CA GLN A 239 -17.46 -1.76 11.69
C GLN A 239 -16.85 -0.72 10.74
N LYS A 240 -15.71 -1.05 10.12
CA LYS A 240 -14.93 -0.16 9.24
C LYS A 240 -14.40 -0.90 8.02
N ALA A 241 -14.22 -0.16 6.92
CA ALA A 241 -13.36 -0.57 5.83
C ALA A 241 -11.89 -0.44 6.26
N VAL A 242 -11.09 -1.46 5.98
CA VAL A 242 -9.65 -1.49 6.26
C VAL A 242 -8.91 -1.60 4.93
N GLU A 243 -8.12 -0.60 4.62
CA GLU A 243 -7.21 -0.64 3.49
C GLU A 243 -6.04 -1.58 3.81
N ILE A 244 -5.83 -2.57 2.96
CA ILE A 244 -4.72 -3.52 3.10
C ILE A 244 -3.62 -3.31 2.07
N SER A 245 -3.92 -2.67 0.95
CA SER A 245 -2.97 -2.42 -0.13
C SER A 245 -3.36 -1.19 -0.92
N SER A 246 -2.35 -0.36 -1.22
CA SER A 246 -2.40 0.64 -2.28
C SER A 246 -1.46 0.22 -3.40
N MET A 247 -1.92 0.29 -4.66
CA MET A 247 -1.17 -0.19 -5.80
C MET A 247 -1.58 0.51 -7.10
N GLY A 248 -0.69 0.45 -8.11
CA GLY A 248 -1.01 1.02 -9.41
C GLY A 248 0.00 0.65 -10.48
N VAL A 249 -0.42 0.82 -11.74
CA VAL A 249 0.49 0.99 -12.85
C VAL A 249 1.25 2.29 -12.62
N ARG A 250 2.58 2.25 -12.77
CA ARG A 250 3.40 3.42 -12.50
C ARG A 250 3.36 4.41 -13.67
N VAL A 251 3.56 5.68 -13.37
CA VAL A 251 3.63 6.73 -14.38
C VAL A 251 4.63 6.38 -15.49
N ASP A 252 4.23 6.63 -16.73
CA ASP A 252 5.15 6.78 -17.84
C ASP A 252 5.57 8.26 -17.97
N ARG A 253 6.31 8.59 -19.02
CA ARG A 253 6.73 9.97 -19.27
C ARG A 253 5.56 10.94 -19.37
N VAL A 254 4.49 10.55 -20.06
CA VAL A 254 3.34 11.42 -20.31
C VAL A 254 2.53 11.65 -19.03
N ALA A 255 2.25 10.58 -18.29
CA ALA A 255 1.53 10.66 -17.02
C ALA A 255 2.34 11.45 -15.98
N LEU A 256 3.65 11.18 -15.86
CA LEU A 256 4.52 11.92 -14.93
C LEU A 256 4.51 13.42 -15.22
N GLU A 257 4.72 13.81 -16.49
CA GLU A 257 4.74 15.23 -16.87
C GLU A 257 3.41 15.93 -16.55
N LYS A 258 2.29 15.28 -16.88
CA LYS A 258 0.94 15.77 -16.57
C LYS A 258 0.72 15.90 -15.06
N GLN A 259 1.08 14.89 -14.28
CA GLN A 259 0.86 14.88 -12.82
C GLN A 259 1.73 15.91 -12.10
N LEU A 260 3.01 16.07 -12.48
CA LEU A 260 3.88 17.11 -11.94
C LEU A 260 3.33 18.52 -12.24
N GLN A 261 2.80 18.75 -13.44
CA GLN A 261 2.17 20.02 -13.80
C GLN A 261 0.91 20.29 -12.97
N LEU A 262 0.02 19.29 -12.83
CA LEU A 262 -1.23 19.41 -12.07
C LEU A 262 -0.99 19.71 -10.58
N THR A 263 0.11 19.22 -10.03
CA THR A 263 0.46 19.39 -8.61
C THR A 263 1.45 20.52 -8.34
N GLY A 264 1.96 21.19 -9.39
CA GLY A 264 2.91 22.29 -9.25
C GLY A 264 4.33 21.86 -8.86
N HIS A 265 4.70 20.61 -9.13
CA HIS A 265 6.01 20.02 -8.79
C HIS A 265 6.91 19.84 -10.02
N GLU A 266 6.83 20.76 -10.99
CA GLU A 266 7.63 20.68 -12.22
C GLU A 266 9.15 20.76 -11.98
N ASP A 267 9.55 21.37 -10.87
CA ASP A 267 10.95 21.41 -10.41
C ASP A 267 11.53 20.03 -10.07
N TRP A 268 10.69 19.03 -9.76
CA TRP A 268 11.16 17.66 -9.49
C TRP A 268 11.76 16.96 -10.72
N LYS A 269 11.51 17.46 -11.92
CA LYS A 269 12.13 16.96 -13.17
C LYS A 269 13.67 16.93 -13.11
N GLN A 270 14.29 17.71 -12.21
CA GLN A 270 15.74 17.73 -11.99
C GLN A 270 16.29 16.52 -11.22
N TYR A 271 15.44 15.80 -10.48
CA TYR A 271 15.89 14.63 -9.74
C TYR A 271 16.14 13.44 -10.66
N ALA A 272 17.15 12.63 -10.32
CA ALA A 272 17.59 11.52 -11.15
C ALA A 272 16.50 10.51 -11.50
N TYR A 273 15.59 10.22 -10.56
CA TYR A 273 14.47 9.33 -10.78
C TYR A 273 13.49 9.88 -11.85
N HIS A 274 13.08 11.14 -11.71
CA HIS A 274 12.13 11.78 -12.61
C HIS A 274 12.74 11.96 -14.01
N ASP A 275 13.99 12.44 -14.08
CA ASP A 275 14.74 12.57 -15.34
C ASP A 275 14.90 11.22 -16.06
N ALA A 276 15.09 10.13 -15.28
CA ALA A 276 15.19 8.80 -15.87
C ALA A 276 13.86 8.32 -16.49
N ILE A 277 12.71 8.64 -15.89
CA ILE A 277 11.38 8.34 -16.48
C ILE A 277 11.13 9.20 -17.73
N LEU A 278 11.38 10.52 -17.64
CA LEU A 278 11.16 11.45 -18.73
C LEU A 278 11.99 11.14 -19.98
N ASN A 279 13.11 10.44 -19.81
CA ASN A 279 14.00 10.00 -20.90
C ASN A 279 13.92 8.49 -21.17
N ASP A 280 12.84 7.82 -20.75
CA ASP A 280 12.57 6.39 -20.98
C ASP A 280 13.72 5.45 -20.54
N ARG A 281 14.43 5.81 -19.46
CA ARG A 281 15.57 5.03 -18.91
C ARG A 281 15.14 4.07 -17.79
N LEU A 282 13.91 4.13 -17.31
CA LEU A 282 13.35 3.17 -16.36
C LEU A 282 12.28 2.31 -17.03
N PRO A 283 12.15 1.02 -16.66
CA PRO A 283 11.12 0.16 -17.19
C PRO A 283 9.72 0.67 -16.83
N LEU A 284 8.72 0.30 -17.62
CA LEU A 284 7.32 0.43 -17.25
C LEU A 284 7.00 -0.64 -16.19
N THR A 285 6.31 -0.25 -15.13
CA THR A 285 6.07 -1.15 -14.01
C THR A 285 4.66 -0.99 -13.44
N ILE A 286 4.24 -2.02 -12.72
CA ILE A 286 3.10 -2.04 -11.80
C ILE A 286 3.62 -2.44 -10.44
N GLY A 287 3.11 -1.83 -9.37
CA GLY A 287 3.57 -2.16 -8.04
C GLY A 287 2.65 -1.65 -6.94
N GLY A 288 2.99 -1.97 -5.70
CA GLY A 288 2.22 -1.56 -4.54
C GLY A 288 2.85 -1.98 -3.24
N GLY A 289 2.18 -1.63 -2.14
CA GLY A 289 2.51 -2.06 -0.79
C GLY A 289 1.33 -2.76 -0.14
N ILE A 290 1.60 -3.82 0.61
CA ILE A 290 0.59 -4.58 1.35
C ILE A 290 0.99 -4.56 2.83
N GLY A 291 0.12 -4.03 3.69
CA GLY A 291 0.39 -3.89 5.12
C GLY A 291 0.52 -5.23 5.82
N GLN A 292 1.71 -5.56 6.33
CA GLN A 292 1.98 -6.84 7.00
C GLN A 292 1.20 -6.97 8.30
N SER A 293 1.34 -6.00 9.19
CA SER A 293 0.65 -5.99 10.48
C SER A 293 -0.86 -5.85 10.33
N ARG A 294 -1.35 -5.04 9.38
CA ARG A 294 -2.79 -4.97 9.08
C ARG A 294 -3.36 -6.30 8.63
N LEU A 295 -2.64 -7.03 7.77
CA LEU A 295 -3.05 -8.36 7.35
C LEU A 295 -3.11 -9.35 8.52
N CYS A 296 -2.09 -9.35 9.38
CA CYS A 296 -2.09 -10.18 10.58
C CYS A 296 -3.26 -9.83 11.52
N MET A 297 -3.53 -8.55 11.72
CA MET A 297 -4.65 -8.08 12.52
C MET A 297 -5.99 -8.60 11.98
N LEU A 298 -6.24 -8.46 10.69
CA LEU A 298 -7.46 -8.91 10.03
C LEU A 298 -7.65 -10.43 10.15
N LEU A 299 -6.65 -11.21 9.71
CA LEU A 299 -6.75 -12.67 9.66
C LEU A 299 -6.78 -13.32 11.05
N LEU A 300 -6.32 -12.64 12.09
CA LEU A 300 -6.40 -13.12 13.49
C LEU A 300 -7.57 -12.52 14.26
N HIS A 301 -8.45 -11.78 13.60
CA HIS A 301 -9.63 -11.13 14.20
C HIS A 301 -9.27 -10.25 15.40
N LYS A 302 -8.16 -9.50 15.31
CA LYS A 302 -7.68 -8.61 16.37
C LYS A 302 -8.37 -7.25 16.30
N LEU A 303 -8.55 -6.62 17.44
CA LEU A 303 -9.25 -5.33 17.56
C LEU A 303 -8.31 -4.13 17.51
N HIS A 304 -7.00 -4.35 17.58
CA HIS A 304 -6.00 -3.29 17.57
C HIS A 304 -4.71 -3.79 16.93
N ILE A 305 -4.12 -2.98 16.07
CA ILE A 305 -2.87 -3.32 15.39
C ILE A 305 -1.72 -3.62 16.36
N GLY A 306 -1.72 -3.00 17.53
CA GLY A 306 -0.78 -3.28 18.62
C GLY A 306 -0.85 -4.69 19.19
N GLU A 307 -1.87 -5.48 18.88
CA GLU A 307 -1.91 -6.91 19.28
C GLU A 307 -1.00 -7.79 18.40
N VAL A 308 -0.55 -7.25 17.25
CA VAL A 308 0.26 -7.99 16.25
C VAL A 308 1.52 -7.23 15.84
N GLN A 309 1.74 -6.05 16.39
CA GLN A 309 2.89 -5.20 16.09
C GLN A 309 3.41 -4.54 17.38
N ALA A 310 4.66 -4.79 17.72
CA ALA A 310 5.33 -4.04 18.77
C ALA A 310 5.68 -2.63 18.27
N SER A 311 5.32 -1.61 19.05
CA SER A 311 5.55 -0.20 18.74
C SER A 311 5.55 0.64 20.02
N VAL A 312 5.59 1.96 19.85
CA VAL A 312 5.39 2.92 20.95
C VAL A 312 3.94 3.37 20.92
N TRP A 313 3.27 3.27 22.05
CA TRP A 313 1.85 3.57 22.18
C TRP A 313 1.62 4.60 23.30
N ASP A 314 0.58 5.40 23.15
CA ASP A 314 0.13 6.31 24.20
C ASP A 314 -0.33 5.53 25.45
N GLU A 315 0.00 6.04 26.64
CA GLU A 315 -0.32 5.36 27.90
C GLU A 315 -1.84 5.23 28.12
N GLN A 316 -2.61 6.24 27.72
CA GLN A 316 -4.07 6.21 27.82
C GLN A 316 -4.65 5.12 26.91
N MET A 317 -4.15 5.00 25.68
CA MET A 317 -4.55 3.95 24.74
C MET A 317 -4.24 2.55 25.30
N ILE A 318 -3.04 2.34 25.86
CA ILE A 318 -2.67 1.07 26.52
C ILE A 318 -3.64 0.75 27.65
N TYR A 319 -3.99 1.74 28.47
CA TYR A 319 -4.94 1.58 29.57
C TYR A 319 -6.33 1.18 29.06
N GLU A 320 -6.87 1.88 28.06
CA GLU A 320 -8.18 1.61 27.48
C GLU A 320 -8.24 0.22 26.82
N CYS A 321 -7.21 -0.16 26.07
CA CYS A 321 -7.07 -1.48 25.49
C CYS A 321 -7.11 -2.57 26.56
N LYS A 322 -6.37 -2.37 27.65
CA LYS A 322 -6.35 -3.31 28.78
C LYS A 322 -7.73 -3.48 29.42
N GLN A 323 -8.49 -2.39 29.58
CA GLN A 323 -9.87 -2.47 30.10
C GLN A 323 -10.80 -3.28 29.21
N LYS A 324 -10.55 -3.28 27.89
CA LYS A 324 -11.28 -4.06 26.88
C LYS A 324 -10.74 -5.49 26.69
N GLY A 325 -9.73 -5.89 27.47
CA GLY A 325 -9.08 -7.19 27.35
C GLY A 325 -8.17 -7.32 26.12
N ILE A 326 -7.82 -6.21 25.48
CA ILE A 326 -6.91 -6.13 24.33
C ILE A 326 -5.47 -6.07 24.87
N HIS A 327 -4.61 -6.96 24.38
CA HIS A 327 -3.21 -7.03 24.80
C HIS A 327 -2.30 -6.38 23.75
N ILE A 328 -1.73 -5.23 24.10
CA ILE A 328 -0.82 -4.46 23.24
C ILE A 328 0.61 -4.95 23.45
N LEU A 329 1.30 -5.30 22.36
CA LEU A 329 2.73 -5.61 22.33
C LEU A 329 3.56 -4.31 22.49
N LYS A 330 4.70 -4.41 23.21
CA LYS A 330 5.58 -3.28 23.51
C LYS A 330 6.99 -3.50 22.99
#